data_71960a6e4368b3d7dd2cfa9dbc162c35
#
_entry.id   71960a6e4368b3d7dd2cfa9dbc162c35
#
_cell.length_a   1.000
_cell.length_b   1.000
_cell.length_c   1.000
_cell.angle_alpha   90.00
_cell.angle_beta   90.00
_cell.angle_gamma   90.00
#
_symmetry.space_group_name_H-M   'P 1'
#
loop_
_entity.id
_entity.type
_entity.pdbx_description
1 polymer ?
#
loop_
_entity_poly.entity_id
_entity_poly.type
_entity_poly.pdbx_seq_one_letter_code
_entity_poly.pdbx_strand_id
1 'polypeptide(L)'
;MKQFLFPEKAKFYKANLHCHTDVSDGKLTPAEVKAAYKAKGYHAVAFTDHEALIGHAELCDESFIALHGYETAIKEVNGVSTLKNRMLKVHHLIFLKKKQDDLTQFCFYPENFTPGNCK
;
A
#
# COMPACT_ATOMS: atom_id res chain seq x y z
N MET A 1 -12.50 32.32 -17.28
CA MET A 1 -11.71 32.37 -16.02
C MET A 1 -10.69 31.24 -16.03
N LYS A 2 -9.42 31.51 -15.89
CA LYS A 2 -8.41 30.43 -15.73
C LYS A 2 -8.50 29.92 -14.29
N GLN A 3 -8.79 28.65 -14.12
CA GLN A 3 -8.77 28.00 -12.82
C GLN A 3 -7.45 27.26 -12.66
N PHE A 4 -6.65 27.64 -11.66
CA PHE A 4 -5.42 26.94 -11.34
C PHE A 4 -5.74 25.78 -10.40
N LEU A 5 -5.29 24.59 -10.75
CA LEU A 5 -5.47 23.39 -9.92
C LEU A 5 -4.56 23.40 -8.68
N PHE A 6 -3.47 24.16 -8.71
CA PHE A 6 -2.53 24.26 -7.61
C PHE A 6 -2.32 25.72 -7.22
N PRO A 7 -2.14 26.03 -5.93
CA PRO A 7 -1.79 27.38 -5.48
C PRO A 7 -0.45 27.84 -6.09
N GLU A 8 -0.32 29.13 -6.38
CA GLU A 8 0.91 29.73 -6.95
C GLU A 8 2.19 29.44 -6.13
N LYS A 9 2.04 29.30 -4.82
CA LYS A 9 3.14 28.99 -3.88
C LYS A 9 3.08 27.57 -3.34
N ALA A 10 2.54 26.63 -4.12
CA ALA A 10 2.47 25.24 -3.69
C ALA A 10 3.88 24.65 -3.55
N LYS A 11 4.08 23.89 -2.45
CA LYS A 11 5.24 23.00 -2.31
C LYS A 11 4.88 21.66 -2.91
N PHE A 12 5.78 21.12 -3.71
CA PHE A 12 5.62 19.79 -4.30
C PHE A 12 6.47 18.78 -3.54
N TYR A 13 5.86 17.65 -3.23
CA TYR A 13 6.51 16.54 -2.56
C TYR A 13 6.51 15.32 -3.47
N LYS A 14 7.65 14.67 -3.57
CA LYS A 14 7.78 13.43 -4.34
C LYS A 14 7.36 12.25 -3.47
N ALA A 15 6.36 11.49 -3.92
CA ALA A 15 5.83 10.36 -3.20
C ALA A 15 5.67 9.13 -4.09
N ASN A 16 5.79 7.95 -3.49
CA ASN A 16 5.34 6.69 -4.08
C ASN A 16 4.21 6.13 -3.21
N LEU A 17 3.07 5.86 -3.83
CA LEU A 17 1.87 5.45 -3.11
C LEU A 17 1.59 3.94 -3.16
N HIS A 18 2.57 3.16 -3.63
CA HIS A 18 2.46 1.71 -3.69
C HIS A 18 3.84 1.08 -3.64
N CYS A 19 4.13 0.34 -2.58
CA CYS A 19 5.42 -0.31 -2.40
C CYS A 19 5.27 -1.56 -1.54
N HIS A 20 5.95 -2.62 -1.95
CA HIS A 20 6.05 -3.87 -1.20
C HIS A 20 7.42 -4.00 -0.53
N THR A 21 7.42 -4.68 0.59
CA THR A 21 8.63 -4.98 1.38
C THR A 21 8.81 -6.48 1.54
N ASP A 22 9.82 -6.89 2.30
CA ASP A 22 10.03 -8.29 2.69
C ASP A 22 8.94 -8.87 3.60
N VAL A 23 7.99 -8.03 4.02
CA VAL A 23 6.76 -8.48 4.70
C VAL A 23 5.88 -9.31 3.76
N SER A 24 5.89 -9.01 2.46
CA SER A 24 5.15 -9.77 1.44
C SER A 24 6.08 -10.34 0.38
N ASP A 25 6.19 -9.71 -0.77
CA ASP A 25 6.95 -10.21 -1.91
C ASP A 25 8.06 -9.25 -2.38
N GLY A 26 8.27 -8.16 -1.66
CA GLY A 26 9.41 -7.28 -1.85
C GLY A 26 10.72 -7.90 -1.36
N LYS A 27 11.83 -7.24 -1.64
CA LYS A 27 13.18 -7.75 -1.30
C LYS A 27 13.84 -6.99 -0.16
N LEU A 28 13.35 -5.80 0.14
CA LEU A 28 13.95 -4.89 1.11
C LEU A 28 13.06 -4.77 2.33
N THR A 29 13.66 -4.67 3.48
CA THR A 29 12.95 -4.32 4.71
C THR A 29 12.34 -2.92 4.61
N PRO A 30 11.32 -2.58 5.40
CA PRO A 30 10.75 -1.24 5.41
C PRO A 30 11.79 -0.13 5.64
N ALA A 31 12.77 -0.36 6.50
CA ALA A 31 13.84 0.60 6.76
C ALA A 31 14.77 0.80 5.56
N GLU A 32 15.11 -0.26 4.84
CA GLU A 32 15.91 -0.21 3.61
C GLU A 32 15.14 0.47 2.48
N VAL A 33 13.83 0.21 2.36
CA VAL A 33 12.94 0.90 1.43
C VAL A 33 12.95 2.40 1.72
N LYS A 34 12.76 2.83 2.97
CA LYS A 34 12.89 4.24 3.36
C LYS A 34 14.21 4.83 2.91
N ALA A 35 15.33 4.18 3.22
CA ALA A 35 16.66 4.65 2.88
C ALA A 35 16.84 4.82 1.36
N ALA A 36 16.41 3.83 0.58
CA ALA A 36 16.49 3.84 -0.87
C ALA A 36 15.67 4.97 -1.50
N TYR A 37 14.44 5.17 -1.03
CA TYR A 37 13.57 6.23 -1.54
C TYR A 37 14.06 7.63 -1.12
N LYS A 38 14.51 7.81 0.13
CA LYS A 38 15.13 9.08 0.57
C LYS A 38 16.34 9.45 -0.28
N ALA A 39 17.21 8.48 -0.59
CA ALA A 39 18.36 8.69 -1.46
C ALA A 39 17.97 9.16 -2.88
N LYS A 40 16.75 8.90 -3.32
CA LYS A 40 16.18 9.36 -4.60
C LYS A 40 15.31 10.61 -4.47
N GLY A 41 15.34 11.28 -3.32
CA GLY A 41 14.63 12.53 -3.06
C GLY A 41 13.13 12.37 -2.84
N TYR A 42 12.65 11.18 -2.45
CA TYR A 42 11.26 10.99 -2.06
C TYR A 42 11.02 11.47 -0.64
N HIS A 43 9.84 12.07 -0.42
CA HIS A 43 9.37 12.59 0.85
C HIS A 43 8.35 11.68 1.52
N ALA A 44 7.70 10.81 0.75
CA ALA A 44 6.74 9.86 1.28
C ALA A 44 6.75 8.55 0.48
N VAL A 45 6.51 7.46 1.19
CA VAL A 45 6.25 6.14 0.58
C VAL A 45 5.10 5.49 1.32
N ALA A 46 4.17 4.91 0.57
CA ALA A 46 3.14 4.05 1.12
C ALA A 46 3.62 2.60 1.09
N PHE A 47 3.66 2.00 2.26
CA PHE A 47 3.95 0.58 2.46
C PHE A 47 2.64 -0.18 2.33
N THR A 48 2.50 -0.95 1.28
CA THR A 48 1.24 -1.59 0.87
C THR A 48 1.48 -3.05 0.55
N ASP A 49 2.04 -3.76 1.51
CA ASP A 49 2.31 -5.18 1.40
C ASP A 49 1.03 -5.99 1.16
N HIS A 50 1.14 -7.12 0.49
CA HIS A 50 0.01 -7.98 0.19
C HIS A 50 -0.65 -8.50 1.46
N GLU A 51 -1.96 -8.26 1.58
CA GLU A 51 -2.82 -8.75 2.66
C GLU A 51 -2.31 -8.44 4.08
N ALA A 52 -1.39 -7.49 4.22
CA ALA A 52 -0.75 -7.15 5.48
C ALA A 52 -0.76 -5.63 5.74
N LEU A 53 -1.63 -5.20 6.65
CA LEU A 53 -1.64 -3.83 7.14
C LEU A 53 -0.74 -3.72 8.36
N ILE A 54 0.43 -3.14 8.17
CA ILE A 54 1.42 -2.92 9.22
C ILE A 54 1.67 -1.42 9.37
N GLY A 55 1.69 -0.96 10.62
CA GLY A 55 2.04 0.43 10.93
C GLY A 55 3.55 0.62 10.86
N HIS A 56 3.97 1.72 10.26
CA HIS A 56 5.38 2.10 10.12
C HIS A 56 5.63 3.53 10.63
N ALA A 57 4.94 3.92 11.69
CA ALA A 57 5.06 5.27 12.27
C ALA A 57 6.50 5.59 12.72
N GLU A 58 7.23 4.58 13.16
CA GLU A 58 8.65 4.67 13.57
C GLU A 58 9.59 5.06 12.42
N LEU A 59 9.15 4.87 11.17
CA LEU A 59 9.91 5.28 10.00
C LEU A 59 9.68 6.75 9.60
N CYS A 60 8.71 7.43 10.20
CA CYS A 60 8.50 8.85 9.95
C CYS A 60 9.60 9.69 10.61
N ASP A 61 10.03 10.72 9.90
CA ASP A 61 10.93 11.75 10.43
C ASP A 61 10.57 13.13 9.82
N GLU A 62 11.33 14.18 10.14
CA GLU A 62 11.06 15.55 9.69
C GLU A 62 11.02 15.70 8.15
N SER A 63 11.64 14.79 7.42
CA SER A 63 11.78 14.84 5.95
C SER A 63 11.12 13.69 5.22
N PHE A 64 10.55 12.72 5.95
CA PHE A 64 9.99 11.51 5.35
C PHE A 64 8.74 11.03 6.08
N ILE A 65 7.72 10.69 5.31
CA ILE A 65 6.46 10.15 5.79
C ILE A 65 6.32 8.71 5.28
N ALA A 66 6.23 7.77 6.21
CA ALA A 66 5.81 6.41 5.93
C ALA A 66 4.29 6.33 6.04
N LEU A 67 3.61 6.24 4.91
CA LEU A 67 2.18 5.97 4.87
C LEU A 67 1.98 4.46 4.98
N HIS A 68 1.03 4.03 5.79
CA HIS A 68 0.71 2.62 5.88
C HIS A 68 -0.59 2.29 5.17
N GLY A 69 -0.62 1.15 4.58
CA GLY A 69 -1.73 0.61 3.82
C GLY A 69 -1.54 -0.87 3.56
N TYR A 70 -2.31 -1.41 2.67
CA TYR A 70 -2.17 -2.78 2.22
C TYR A 70 -2.73 -2.93 0.81
N GLU A 71 -2.25 -3.93 0.10
CA GLU A 71 -2.82 -4.37 -1.16
C GLU A 71 -3.59 -5.66 -0.94
N THR A 72 -4.78 -5.75 -1.52
CA THR A 72 -5.54 -6.99 -1.61
C THR A 72 -5.94 -7.26 -3.04
N ALA A 73 -6.06 -8.54 -3.40
CA ALA A 73 -6.45 -8.96 -4.73
C ALA A 73 -7.82 -9.64 -4.70
N ILE A 74 -8.74 -9.15 -5.51
CA ILE A 74 -10.02 -9.81 -5.77
C ILE A 74 -9.92 -10.55 -7.10
N LYS A 75 -10.18 -11.85 -7.07
CA LYS A 75 -10.15 -12.71 -8.25
C LYS A 75 -11.57 -13.00 -8.70
N GLU A 76 -11.91 -12.56 -9.91
CA GLU A 76 -13.15 -12.99 -10.56
C GLU A 76 -12.95 -14.34 -11.22
N VAL A 77 -13.77 -15.31 -10.84
CA VAL A 77 -13.78 -16.64 -11.43
C VAL A 77 -15.10 -16.82 -12.16
N ASN A 78 -15.06 -17.17 -13.44
CA ASN A 78 -16.28 -17.53 -14.15
C ASN A 78 -16.86 -18.83 -13.59
N GLY A 79 -18.13 -18.80 -13.23
CA GLY A 79 -18.85 -19.87 -12.57
C GLY A 79 -19.06 -21.16 -13.38
N VAL A 80 -18.43 -21.35 -14.53
CA VAL A 80 -18.45 -22.58 -15.31
C VAL A 80 -17.02 -23.06 -15.49
N SER A 81 -16.56 -23.80 -14.51
CA SER A 81 -15.30 -24.50 -14.59
C SER A 81 -15.51 -25.86 -15.27
N THR A 82 -15.20 -25.92 -16.53
CA THR A 82 -14.67 -27.14 -17.09
C THR A 82 -13.23 -26.85 -17.48
N LEU A 83 -12.32 -27.41 -16.72
CA LEU A 83 -10.93 -27.58 -17.10
C LEU A 83 -10.12 -26.30 -17.43
N LYS A 84 -9.15 -26.04 -16.62
CA LYS A 84 -8.10 -25.03 -16.76
C LYS A 84 -8.50 -23.61 -16.44
N ASN A 85 -8.27 -23.22 -15.18
CA ASN A 85 -8.05 -21.83 -14.76
C ASN A 85 -8.84 -20.79 -15.54
N ARG A 86 -9.94 -20.40 -14.99
CA ARG A 86 -10.70 -19.31 -15.58
C ARG A 86 -10.75 -18.12 -14.64
N MET A 87 -9.60 -17.71 -14.15
CA MET A 87 -9.47 -16.39 -13.59
C MET A 87 -9.56 -15.41 -14.75
N LEU A 88 -10.67 -14.70 -14.87
CA LEU A 88 -10.87 -13.75 -15.94
C LEU A 88 -10.22 -12.41 -15.64
N LYS A 89 -10.26 -12.00 -14.39
CA LYS A 89 -9.75 -10.73 -13.94
C LYS A 89 -9.21 -10.85 -12.53
N VAL A 90 -8.14 -10.10 -12.28
CA VAL A 90 -7.63 -9.81 -10.95
C VAL A 90 -7.75 -8.30 -10.75
N HIS A 91 -8.40 -7.91 -9.68
CA HIS A 91 -8.46 -6.52 -9.26
C HIS A 91 -7.53 -6.35 -8.07
N HIS A 92 -6.50 -5.55 -8.24
CA HIS A 92 -5.63 -5.15 -7.14
C HIS A 92 -6.17 -3.87 -6.53
N LEU A 93 -6.47 -3.93 -5.25
CA LEU A 93 -7.02 -2.83 -4.48
C LEU A 93 -5.98 -2.37 -3.47
N ILE A 94 -5.66 -1.10 -3.50
CA ILE A 94 -4.70 -0.49 -2.59
C ILE A 94 -5.46 0.40 -1.62
N PHE A 95 -5.35 0.10 -0.34
CA PHE A 95 -5.96 0.86 0.74
C PHE A 95 -4.88 1.59 1.52
N LEU A 96 -5.00 2.91 1.60
CA LEU A 96 -4.15 3.73 2.45
C LEU A 96 -4.94 4.20 3.67
N LYS A 97 -4.32 4.19 4.82
CA LYS A 97 -4.92 4.65 6.06
C LYS A 97 -4.55 6.09 6.33
N LYS A 98 -5.55 6.89 6.70
CA LYS A 98 -5.36 8.29 7.03
C LYS A 98 -4.70 8.49 8.40
N LYS A 99 -5.01 7.61 9.35
CA LYS A 99 -4.46 7.66 10.71
C LYS A 99 -3.43 6.56 10.91
N GLN A 100 -2.31 6.91 11.48
CA GLN A 100 -1.19 5.97 11.70
C GLN A 100 -1.50 4.86 12.72
N ASP A 101 -2.46 5.09 13.60
CA ASP A 101 -2.93 4.13 14.61
C ASP A 101 -4.12 3.27 14.15
N ASP A 102 -4.67 3.54 12.97
CA ASP A 102 -5.75 2.73 12.40
C ASP A 102 -5.19 1.53 11.64
N LEU A 103 -5.11 0.39 12.32
CA LEU A 103 -4.70 -0.90 11.76
C LEU A 103 -5.91 -1.79 11.39
N THR A 104 -7.10 -1.21 11.20
CA THR A 104 -8.26 -1.96 10.74
C THR A 104 -8.10 -2.33 9.26
N GLN A 105 -8.15 -3.61 8.97
CA GLN A 105 -8.02 -4.17 7.63
C GLN A 105 -9.30 -4.88 7.20
N PHE A 106 -9.73 -4.65 5.95
CA PHE A 106 -10.77 -5.46 5.32
C PHE A 106 -10.17 -6.73 4.77
N CYS A 107 -10.83 -7.82 5.06
CA CYS A 107 -10.38 -9.14 4.68
C CYS A 107 -11.37 -9.77 3.72
N PHE A 108 -10.93 -10.02 2.48
CA PHE A 108 -11.77 -10.67 1.46
C PHE A 108 -11.61 -12.19 1.46
N TYR A 109 -10.49 -12.68 1.97
CA TYR A 109 -10.18 -14.12 2.01
C TYR A 109 -9.68 -14.48 3.40
N PRO A 110 -10.52 -15.16 4.23
CA PRO A 110 -10.15 -15.51 5.60
C PRO A 110 -8.88 -16.36 5.73
N GLU A 111 -8.59 -17.16 4.73
CA GLU A 111 -7.41 -18.03 4.72
C GLU A 111 -6.05 -17.30 4.61
N ASN A 112 -6.08 -16.05 4.20
CA ASN A 112 -4.85 -15.26 3.98
C ASN A 112 -4.53 -14.31 5.14
N PHE A 113 -5.14 -14.50 6.31
CA PHE A 113 -5.09 -13.48 7.36
C PHE A 113 -3.99 -13.65 8.37
N THR A 114 -3.39 -12.51 8.70
CA THR A 114 -2.67 -12.38 9.96
C THR A 114 -3.69 -12.24 11.09
N PRO A 115 -3.72 -13.16 12.07
CA PRO A 115 -4.65 -13.07 13.19
C PRO A 115 -4.53 -11.73 13.93
N GLY A 116 -5.66 -11.07 14.14
CA GLY A 116 -5.76 -9.84 14.92
C GLY A 116 -6.05 -8.55 14.14
N ASN A 117 -5.78 -8.49 12.85
CA ASN A 117 -5.95 -7.26 12.05
C ASN A 117 -7.23 -7.21 11.22
N CYS A 118 -7.93 -8.32 11.08
CA CYS A 118 -9.18 -8.39 10.32
C CYS A 118 -10.42 -8.11 11.16
N LYS A 119 -11.34 -7.38 10.59
CA LYS A 119 -12.70 -7.17 11.11
C LYS A 119 -13.71 -7.58 10.08
#